data_f0bced98577a73085794d35c11606caa
#
_entry.id   f0bced98577a73085794d35c11606caa
#
_cell.length_a   1.000
_cell.length_b   1.000
_cell.length_c   1.000
_cell.angle_alpha   90.00
_cell.angle_beta   90.00
_cell.angle_gamma   90.00
#
_symmetry.space_group_name_H-M   'P 1'
#
loop_
_entity.id
_entity.type
_entity.pdbx_description
1 polymer ?
#
loop_
_entity_poly.entity_id
_entity_poly.type
_entity_poly.pdbx_seq_one_letter_code
_entity_poly.pdbx_strand_id
1 'polypeptide(L)'
;KVDMVVMGRAQLADPEFANKAHEGRIGDIVHCVGCNQGCYDGFTDVANRPHITCMRNPMIGHESEYDLSKTETPKKVWVVGGGVAGMEAAKILHERGHEVSLFEASDTLGGEFLLAGEAPGKAEMKAAAFEMAEQVEKLVKVYKNTKVDAQMLKDADVDAVILAIGSSPITIKLEGMDKLQHASAPE
;
A
#
# COMPACT_ATOMS: atom_id res chain seq x y z
N LYS A 1 -34.34 -9.67 -0.93
CA LYS A 1 -33.45 -10.81 -1.20
C LYS A 1 -33.17 -10.83 -2.69
N VAL A 2 -31.92 -11.12 -3.07
CA VAL A 2 -31.47 -11.28 -4.46
C VAL A 2 -30.81 -12.65 -4.58
N ASP A 3 -30.88 -13.24 -5.77
CA ASP A 3 -30.32 -14.58 -6.04
C ASP A 3 -28.85 -14.48 -6.49
N MET A 4 -28.44 -13.33 -7.05
CA MET A 4 -27.07 -13.09 -7.54
C MET A 4 -26.67 -11.64 -7.32
N VAL A 5 -25.35 -11.44 -7.14
CA VAL A 5 -24.72 -10.12 -7.09
C VAL A 5 -23.57 -10.12 -8.10
N VAL A 6 -23.54 -9.10 -8.96
CA VAL A 6 -22.46 -8.88 -9.93
C VAL A 6 -21.52 -7.81 -9.37
N MET A 7 -20.24 -8.13 -9.29
CA MET A 7 -19.20 -7.23 -8.81
C MET A 7 -18.11 -7.11 -9.88
N GLY A 8 -17.77 -5.88 -10.26
CA GLY A 8 -16.67 -5.61 -11.19
C GLY A 8 -15.38 -5.25 -10.44
N ARG A 9 -15.18 -3.96 -10.18
CA ARG A 9 -13.93 -3.44 -9.59
C ARG A 9 -13.61 -4.00 -8.20
N ALA A 10 -14.60 -4.44 -7.44
CA ALA A 10 -14.36 -5.09 -6.15
C ALA A 10 -13.55 -6.38 -6.31
N GLN A 11 -13.87 -7.21 -7.32
CA GLN A 11 -13.09 -8.43 -7.60
C GLN A 11 -11.77 -8.16 -8.29
N LEU A 12 -11.60 -7.03 -8.98
CA LEU A 12 -10.29 -6.61 -9.48
C LEU A 12 -9.36 -6.21 -8.32
N ALA A 13 -9.90 -5.56 -7.29
CA ALA A 13 -9.15 -5.19 -6.09
C ALA A 13 -8.83 -6.41 -5.21
N ASP A 14 -9.78 -7.34 -5.11
CA ASP A 14 -9.64 -8.56 -4.31
C ASP A 14 -10.27 -9.76 -5.05
N PRO A 15 -9.49 -10.59 -5.72
CA PRO A 15 -10.00 -11.79 -6.39
C PRO A 15 -10.63 -12.80 -5.41
N GLU A 16 -10.20 -12.80 -4.14
CA GLU A 16 -10.72 -13.66 -3.07
C GLU A 16 -11.92 -13.07 -2.32
N PHE A 17 -12.48 -11.95 -2.78
CA PHE A 17 -13.58 -11.25 -2.13
C PHE A 17 -14.71 -12.19 -1.70
N ALA A 18 -15.20 -13.01 -2.63
CA ALA A 18 -16.33 -13.90 -2.38
C ALA A 18 -15.98 -15.00 -1.36
N ASN A 19 -14.78 -15.59 -1.43
CA ASN A 19 -14.31 -16.60 -0.50
C ASN A 19 -14.15 -16.01 0.91
N LYS A 20 -13.50 -14.85 1.03
CA LYS A 20 -13.33 -14.14 2.30
C LYS A 20 -14.68 -13.79 2.95
N ALA A 21 -15.64 -13.30 2.15
CA ALA A 21 -16.99 -13.00 2.63
C ALA A 21 -17.73 -14.26 3.11
N HIS A 22 -17.64 -15.37 2.35
CA HIS A 22 -18.26 -16.64 2.71
C HIS A 22 -17.68 -17.23 4.01
N GLU A 23 -16.38 -17.08 4.22
CA GLU A 23 -15.67 -17.55 5.41
C GLU A 23 -15.79 -16.60 6.61
N GLY A 24 -16.47 -15.46 6.47
CA GLY A 24 -16.60 -14.46 7.52
C GLY A 24 -15.33 -13.61 7.77
N ARG A 25 -14.34 -13.68 6.89
CA ARG A 25 -13.08 -12.91 6.93
C ARG A 25 -13.26 -11.51 6.34
N ILE A 26 -14.24 -10.78 6.83
CA ILE A 26 -14.59 -9.45 6.27
C ILE A 26 -13.44 -8.45 6.42
N GLY A 27 -12.69 -8.48 7.52
CA GLY A 27 -11.53 -7.60 7.75
C GLY A 27 -10.33 -7.87 6.85
N ASP A 28 -10.32 -8.99 6.10
CA ASP A 28 -9.26 -9.35 5.17
C ASP A 28 -9.57 -8.92 3.73
N ILE A 29 -10.79 -8.44 3.47
CA ILE A 29 -11.22 -8.00 2.14
C ILE A 29 -10.48 -6.71 1.77
N VAL A 30 -9.88 -6.70 0.58
CA VAL A 30 -9.25 -5.51 -0.01
C VAL A 30 -10.29 -4.71 -0.79
N HIS A 31 -10.73 -3.59 -0.23
CA HIS A 31 -11.77 -2.77 -0.86
C HIS A 31 -11.26 -1.94 -2.03
N CYS A 32 -12.06 -1.85 -3.08
CA CYS A 32 -11.84 -0.93 -4.18
C CYS A 32 -12.08 0.52 -3.70
N VAL A 33 -11.12 1.42 -3.96
CA VAL A 33 -11.20 2.84 -3.59
C VAL A 33 -11.77 3.74 -4.70
N GLY A 34 -12.36 3.17 -5.74
CA GLY A 34 -13.03 3.93 -6.80
C GLY A 34 -12.14 4.84 -7.65
N CYS A 35 -10.80 4.68 -7.63
CA CYS A 35 -9.85 5.58 -8.27
C CYS A 35 -9.88 5.59 -9.81
N ASN A 36 -10.36 4.52 -10.44
CA ASN A 36 -10.42 4.30 -11.90
C ASN A 36 -9.08 4.34 -12.66
N GLN A 37 -7.96 4.64 -12.01
CA GLN A 37 -6.67 4.92 -12.65
C GLN A 37 -6.09 3.75 -13.45
N GLY A 38 -6.16 2.54 -12.93
CA GLY A 38 -5.59 1.38 -13.60
C GLY A 38 -6.62 0.57 -14.39
N CYS A 39 -7.80 0.38 -13.83
CA CYS A 39 -8.84 -0.43 -14.44
C CYS A 39 -9.54 0.29 -15.59
N TYR A 40 -10.12 1.47 -15.36
CA TYR A 40 -10.86 2.21 -16.37
C TYR A 40 -9.93 2.80 -17.44
N ASP A 41 -8.85 3.46 -17.05
CA ASP A 41 -7.90 4.05 -17.98
C ASP A 41 -7.18 2.97 -18.81
N GLY A 42 -6.86 1.82 -18.21
CA GLY A 42 -6.32 0.67 -18.95
C GLY A 42 -7.30 0.11 -19.98
N PHE A 43 -8.58 0.06 -19.63
CA PHE A 43 -9.63 -0.39 -20.55
C PHE A 43 -9.88 0.60 -21.70
N THR A 44 -9.74 1.91 -21.47
CA THR A 44 -9.98 2.94 -22.48
C THR A 44 -8.75 3.23 -23.37
N ASP A 45 -7.56 2.82 -22.95
CA ASP A 45 -6.29 3.06 -23.67
C ASP A 45 -5.54 1.74 -23.96
N VAL A 46 -6.23 0.78 -24.55
CA VAL A 46 -5.71 -0.57 -24.85
C VAL A 46 -4.45 -0.53 -25.73
N ALA A 47 -4.32 0.48 -26.59
CA ALA A 47 -3.17 0.60 -27.49
C ALA A 47 -1.84 0.84 -26.75
N ASN A 48 -1.87 1.58 -25.63
CA ASN A 48 -0.69 1.91 -24.84
C ASN A 48 -0.62 1.10 -23.53
N ARG A 49 -1.72 0.48 -23.12
CA ARG A 49 -1.85 -0.30 -21.89
C ARG A 49 -2.45 -1.66 -22.21
N PRO A 50 -1.62 -2.69 -22.47
CA PRO A 50 -2.08 -4.01 -22.93
C PRO A 50 -2.89 -4.77 -21.86
N HIS A 51 -2.81 -4.36 -20.61
CA HIS A 51 -3.58 -4.95 -19.51
C HIS A 51 -4.01 -3.87 -18.49
N ILE A 52 -5.06 -4.17 -17.77
CA ILE A 52 -5.50 -3.31 -16.67
C ILE A 52 -4.58 -3.48 -15.46
N THR A 53 -4.50 -2.44 -14.63
CA THR A 53 -3.80 -2.46 -13.33
C THR A 53 -4.75 -2.02 -12.23
N CYS A 54 -4.36 -2.24 -10.98
CA CYS A 54 -5.12 -1.79 -9.82
C CYS A 54 -4.18 -1.32 -8.73
N MET A 55 -4.42 -0.12 -8.17
CA MET A 55 -3.57 0.38 -7.06
C MET A 55 -3.76 -0.41 -5.76
N ARG A 56 -4.82 -1.21 -5.65
CA ARG A 56 -5.10 -2.05 -4.48
C ARG A 56 -4.68 -3.50 -4.68
N ASN A 57 -4.44 -3.92 -5.93
CA ASN A 57 -4.01 -5.27 -6.27
C ASN A 57 -2.83 -5.20 -7.24
N PRO A 58 -1.60 -5.28 -6.73
CA PRO A 58 -0.41 -5.23 -7.58
C PRO A 58 -0.22 -6.46 -8.45
N MET A 59 -0.95 -7.54 -8.18
CA MET A 59 -0.82 -8.81 -8.90
C MET A 59 -1.62 -8.85 -10.20
N ILE A 60 -2.63 -7.96 -10.37
CA ILE A 60 -3.57 -8.04 -11.49
C ILE A 60 -2.87 -7.94 -12.85
N GLY A 61 -3.16 -8.91 -13.71
CA GLY A 61 -2.53 -9.04 -15.02
C GLY A 61 -1.16 -9.73 -15.00
N HIS A 62 -0.65 -10.08 -13.82
CA HIS A 62 0.65 -10.72 -13.59
C HIS A 62 0.56 -11.94 -12.67
N GLU A 63 -0.64 -12.49 -12.48
CA GLU A 63 -0.91 -13.55 -11.50
C GLU A 63 -0.07 -14.80 -11.75
N SER A 64 0.27 -15.08 -13.01
CA SER A 64 1.12 -16.21 -13.38
C SER A 64 2.64 -15.95 -13.22
N GLU A 65 3.04 -14.69 -13.03
CA GLU A 65 4.45 -14.29 -12.98
C GLU A 65 4.96 -14.24 -11.53
N TYR A 66 4.05 -14.07 -10.56
CA TYR A 66 4.41 -13.96 -9.16
C TYR A 66 4.30 -15.29 -8.44
N ASP A 67 5.43 -15.76 -7.89
CA ASP A 67 5.48 -16.89 -6.98
C ASP A 67 5.37 -16.40 -5.53
N LEU A 68 4.20 -16.61 -4.92
CA LEU A 68 3.93 -16.32 -3.51
C LEU A 68 4.13 -17.53 -2.60
N SER A 69 4.67 -18.63 -3.10
CA SER A 69 4.98 -19.79 -2.28
C SER A 69 5.95 -19.45 -1.15
N LYS A 70 5.86 -20.18 -0.06
CA LYS A 70 6.79 -20.01 1.06
C LYS A 70 8.21 -20.36 0.62
N THR A 71 9.16 -19.51 0.99
CA THR A 71 10.58 -19.74 0.71
C THR A 71 11.15 -20.85 1.60
N GLU A 72 12.09 -21.62 1.04
CA GLU A 72 12.87 -22.58 1.81
C GLU A 72 13.99 -21.91 2.62
N THR A 73 14.32 -20.66 2.29
CA THR A 73 15.38 -19.89 2.95
C THR A 73 14.83 -18.59 3.53
N PRO A 74 14.13 -18.65 4.70
CA PRO A 74 13.65 -17.47 5.38
C PRO A 74 14.76 -16.47 5.68
N LYS A 75 14.45 -15.17 5.54
CA LYS A 75 15.36 -14.06 5.80
C LYS A 75 14.76 -13.13 6.84
N LYS A 76 15.63 -12.44 7.58
CA LYS A 76 15.26 -11.29 8.39
C LYS A 76 15.25 -10.05 7.51
N VAL A 77 14.12 -9.39 7.39
CA VAL A 77 13.95 -8.24 6.49
C VAL A 77 13.40 -7.04 7.24
N TRP A 78 14.07 -5.90 7.08
CA TRP A 78 13.53 -4.62 7.49
C TRP A 78 12.82 -3.95 6.34
N VAL A 79 11.61 -3.45 6.60
CA VAL A 79 10.87 -2.56 5.71
C VAL A 79 10.85 -1.18 6.36
N VAL A 80 11.40 -0.19 5.70
CA VAL A 80 11.51 1.18 6.20
C VAL A 80 10.52 2.07 5.46
N GLY A 81 9.52 2.55 6.18
CA GLY A 81 8.38 3.33 5.70
C GLY A 81 7.08 2.54 5.75
N GLY A 82 6.12 3.04 6.54
CA GLY A 82 4.79 2.44 6.76
C GLY A 82 3.70 2.98 5.84
N GLY A 83 4.06 3.52 4.68
CA GLY A 83 3.12 3.84 3.61
C GLY A 83 2.58 2.58 2.92
N VAL A 84 1.66 2.75 1.96
CA VAL A 84 1.01 1.62 1.28
C VAL A 84 2.01 0.65 0.62
N ALA A 85 3.11 1.16 0.06
CA ALA A 85 4.15 0.34 -0.56
C ALA A 85 4.88 -0.53 0.48
N GLY A 86 5.25 0.06 1.63
CA GLY A 86 5.93 -0.67 2.71
C GLY A 86 5.01 -1.68 3.38
N MET A 87 3.75 -1.34 3.60
CA MET A 87 2.76 -2.26 4.17
C MET A 87 2.52 -3.46 3.25
N GLU A 88 2.39 -3.25 1.94
CA GLU A 88 2.22 -4.34 0.98
C GLU A 88 3.48 -5.22 0.91
N ALA A 89 4.66 -4.60 0.87
CA ALA A 89 5.93 -5.35 0.90
C ALA A 89 6.06 -6.21 2.17
N ALA A 90 5.72 -5.66 3.33
CA ALA A 90 5.77 -6.37 4.60
C ALA A 90 4.80 -7.58 4.62
N LYS A 91 3.59 -7.40 4.11
CA LYS A 91 2.58 -8.46 3.99
C LYS A 91 3.07 -9.59 3.10
N ILE A 92 3.52 -9.29 1.87
CA ILE A 92 4.00 -10.29 0.91
C ILE A 92 5.23 -11.03 1.43
N LEU A 93 6.17 -10.33 2.07
CA LEU A 93 7.34 -10.96 2.68
C LEU A 93 6.94 -11.94 3.81
N HIS A 94 5.98 -11.54 4.65
CA HIS A 94 5.45 -12.40 5.71
C HIS A 94 4.77 -13.65 5.12
N GLU A 95 3.91 -13.48 4.11
CA GLU A 95 3.23 -14.59 3.41
C GLU A 95 4.23 -15.58 2.82
N ARG A 96 5.34 -15.08 2.29
CA ARG A 96 6.45 -15.90 1.79
C ARG A 96 7.32 -16.52 2.87
N GLY A 97 7.05 -16.28 4.14
CA GLY A 97 7.71 -16.92 5.28
C GLY A 97 8.97 -16.23 5.78
N HIS A 98 9.22 -14.97 5.41
CA HIS A 98 10.32 -14.17 5.96
C HIS A 98 9.98 -13.60 7.36
N GLU A 99 11.00 -13.33 8.17
CA GLU A 99 10.87 -12.58 9.43
C GLU A 99 10.94 -11.09 9.11
N VAL A 100 9.81 -10.37 9.31
CA VAL A 100 9.68 -8.98 8.88
C VAL A 100 9.53 -8.03 10.06
N SER A 101 10.25 -6.92 10.01
CA SER A 101 10.06 -5.76 10.89
C SER A 101 9.78 -4.53 10.05
N LEU A 102 8.66 -3.85 10.32
CA LEU A 102 8.25 -2.62 9.64
C LEU A 102 8.53 -1.41 10.55
N PHE A 103 9.22 -0.41 10.01
CA PHE A 103 9.55 0.82 10.73
C PHE A 103 8.85 2.01 10.09
N GLU A 104 8.19 2.82 10.92
CA GLU A 104 7.51 4.04 10.51
C GLU A 104 7.95 5.21 11.39
N ALA A 105 8.30 6.32 10.75
CA ALA A 105 8.79 7.51 11.45
C ALA A 105 7.68 8.25 12.22
N SER A 106 6.45 8.18 11.73
CA SER A 106 5.26 8.76 12.38
C SER A 106 4.61 7.78 13.37
N ASP A 107 3.58 8.24 14.04
CA ASP A 107 2.76 7.42 14.95
C ASP A 107 1.70 6.59 14.22
N THR A 108 1.52 6.81 12.92
CA THR A 108 0.42 6.25 12.13
C THR A 108 0.93 5.66 10.81
N LEU A 109 0.48 4.44 10.49
CA LEU A 109 0.72 3.83 9.18
C LEU A 109 -0.24 4.41 8.13
N GLY A 110 0.17 4.37 6.84
CA GLY A 110 -0.65 4.76 5.70
C GLY A 110 -0.01 5.81 4.80
N GLY A 111 0.91 6.62 5.34
CA GLY A 111 1.67 7.61 4.58
C GLY A 111 0.78 8.57 3.78
N GLU A 112 1.18 8.91 2.56
CA GLU A 112 0.45 9.86 1.69
C GLU A 112 -0.97 9.40 1.32
N PHE A 113 -1.31 8.13 1.52
CA PHE A 113 -2.66 7.64 1.25
C PHE A 113 -3.68 8.17 2.27
N LEU A 114 -3.23 8.43 3.50
CA LEU A 114 -4.04 9.13 4.50
C LEU A 114 -4.34 10.55 4.04
N LEU A 115 -3.31 11.27 3.60
CA LEU A 115 -3.45 12.63 3.09
C LEU A 115 -4.36 12.69 1.85
N ALA A 116 -4.20 11.76 0.91
CA ALA A 116 -5.06 11.66 -0.26
C ALA A 116 -6.54 11.46 0.10
N GLY A 117 -6.81 10.79 1.22
CA GLY A 117 -8.15 10.56 1.75
C GLY A 117 -8.81 11.76 2.43
N GLU A 118 -8.06 12.85 2.69
CA GLU A 118 -8.63 14.10 3.23
C GLU A 118 -9.36 14.92 2.15
N ALA A 119 -9.08 14.67 0.88
CA ALA A 119 -9.76 15.38 -0.21
C ALA A 119 -11.24 14.97 -0.29
N PRO A 120 -12.15 15.91 -0.61
CA PRO A 120 -13.57 15.63 -0.76
C PRO A 120 -13.85 14.46 -1.70
N GLY A 121 -14.68 13.50 -1.26
CA GLY A 121 -15.05 12.32 -2.04
C GLY A 121 -13.98 11.23 -2.13
N LYS A 122 -12.92 11.27 -1.30
CA LYS A 122 -11.83 10.28 -1.31
C LYS A 122 -11.63 9.57 0.04
N ALA A 123 -12.63 9.58 0.90
CA ALA A 123 -12.54 8.96 2.22
C ALA A 123 -12.20 7.46 2.16
N GLU A 124 -12.54 6.78 1.07
CA GLU A 124 -12.20 5.36 0.84
C GLU A 124 -10.68 5.12 0.78
N MET A 125 -9.88 6.10 0.37
CA MET A 125 -8.42 5.98 0.39
C MET A 125 -7.88 5.93 1.82
N LYS A 126 -8.41 6.80 2.69
CA LYS A 126 -8.06 6.82 4.12
C LYS A 126 -8.50 5.54 4.81
N ALA A 127 -9.73 5.08 4.55
CA ALA A 127 -10.25 3.82 5.07
C ALA A 127 -9.36 2.64 4.63
N ALA A 128 -8.97 2.59 3.35
CA ALA A 128 -8.10 1.55 2.82
C ALA A 128 -6.69 1.56 3.46
N ALA A 129 -6.15 2.72 3.80
CA ALA A 129 -4.88 2.82 4.52
C ALA A 129 -4.99 2.22 5.94
N PHE A 130 -6.08 2.50 6.65
CA PHE A 130 -6.32 1.91 7.98
C PHE A 130 -6.57 0.41 7.91
N GLU A 131 -7.32 -0.08 6.92
CA GLU A 131 -7.50 -1.53 6.69
C GLU A 131 -6.15 -2.23 6.50
N MET A 132 -5.27 -1.68 5.65
CA MET A 132 -3.93 -2.23 5.44
C MET A 132 -3.09 -2.19 6.72
N ALA A 133 -3.14 -1.10 7.46
CA ALA A 133 -2.41 -0.95 8.72
C ALA A 133 -2.84 -2.02 9.74
N GLU A 134 -4.15 -2.20 9.91
CA GLU A 134 -4.71 -3.21 10.82
C GLU A 134 -4.32 -4.63 10.43
N GLN A 135 -4.30 -4.93 9.13
CA GLN A 135 -3.85 -6.24 8.63
C GLN A 135 -2.37 -6.46 8.89
N VAL A 136 -1.52 -5.49 8.56
CA VAL A 136 -0.06 -5.62 8.71
C VAL A 136 0.37 -5.69 10.18
N GLU A 137 -0.27 -4.93 11.07
CA GLU A 137 0.00 -4.96 12.51
C GLU A 137 -0.29 -6.33 13.15
N LYS A 138 -1.19 -7.13 12.54
CA LYS A 138 -1.46 -8.51 12.97
C LYS A 138 -0.42 -9.52 12.45
N LEU A 139 0.27 -9.20 11.35
CA LEU A 139 1.16 -10.12 10.66
C LEU A 139 2.63 -9.95 11.02
N VAL A 140 3.11 -8.72 11.20
CA VAL A 140 4.52 -8.42 11.41
C VAL A 140 4.76 -7.50 12.61
N LYS A 141 6.02 -7.42 13.06
CA LYS A 141 6.40 -6.45 14.10
C LYS A 141 6.46 -5.05 13.49
N VAL A 142 5.71 -4.11 14.08
CA VAL A 142 5.67 -2.71 13.64
C VAL A 142 6.27 -1.80 14.71
N TYR A 143 7.21 -0.96 14.29
CA TYR A 143 7.87 0.04 15.12
C TYR A 143 7.51 1.44 14.63
N LYS A 144 6.48 2.03 15.27
CA LYS A 144 6.06 3.42 15.02
C LYS A 144 6.96 4.41 15.76
N ASN A 145 6.90 5.69 15.38
CA ASN A 145 7.75 6.75 15.94
C ASN A 145 9.23 6.41 15.84
N THR A 146 9.62 5.63 14.83
CA THR A 146 10.99 5.14 14.67
C THR A 146 11.52 5.50 13.30
N LYS A 147 12.25 6.62 13.24
CA LYS A 147 12.94 7.05 12.03
C LYS A 147 14.25 6.29 11.90
N VAL A 148 14.31 5.37 10.96
CA VAL A 148 15.53 4.60 10.65
C VAL A 148 16.55 5.52 9.97
N ASP A 149 17.76 5.52 10.46
CA ASP A 149 18.88 6.25 9.89
C ASP A 149 19.97 5.31 9.34
N ALA A 150 21.00 5.90 8.74
CA ALA A 150 22.09 5.14 8.14
C ALA A 150 22.93 4.35 9.16
N GLN A 151 22.98 4.81 10.42
CA GLN A 151 23.72 4.09 11.46
C GLN A 151 22.95 2.86 11.91
N MET A 152 21.63 2.99 12.14
CA MET A 152 20.76 1.86 12.45
C MET A 152 20.85 0.77 11.39
N LEU A 153 20.89 1.16 10.10
CA LEU A 153 21.01 0.19 9.00
C LEU A 153 22.35 -0.53 8.97
N LYS A 154 23.45 0.17 9.33
CA LYS A 154 24.80 -0.45 9.41
C LYS A 154 24.92 -1.44 10.57
N ASP A 155 24.23 -1.15 11.66
CA ASP A 155 24.28 -1.95 12.89
C ASP A 155 23.21 -3.06 12.88
N ALA A 156 22.33 -3.07 11.87
CA ALA A 156 21.24 -4.03 11.77
C ALA A 156 21.75 -5.43 11.44
N ASP A 157 21.37 -6.42 12.25
CA ASP A 157 21.55 -7.85 11.97
C ASP A 157 20.38 -8.38 11.12
N VAL A 158 20.36 -7.98 9.84
CA VAL A 158 19.32 -8.36 8.88
C VAL A 158 19.91 -8.76 7.53
N ASP A 159 19.21 -9.61 6.81
CA ASP A 159 19.65 -10.11 5.51
C ASP A 159 19.31 -9.14 4.36
N ALA A 160 18.24 -8.33 4.54
CA ALA A 160 17.82 -7.38 3.52
C ALA A 160 17.05 -6.20 4.13
N VAL A 161 17.05 -5.08 3.40
CA VAL A 161 16.29 -3.88 3.72
C VAL A 161 15.50 -3.44 2.49
N ILE A 162 14.21 -3.16 2.69
CA ILE A 162 13.36 -2.52 1.68
C ILE A 162 13.12 -1.08 2.10
N LEU A 163 13.49 -0.13 1.24
CA LEU A 163 13.24 1.29 1.44
C LEU A 163 11.94 1.68 0.74
N ALA A 164 10.92 2.05 1.53
CA ALA A 164 9.61 2.49 1.09
C ALA A 164 9.25 3.85 1.72
N ILE A 165 10.22 4.75 1.76
CA ILE A 165 10.18 6.02 2.51
C ILE A 165 9.38 7.13 1.83
N GLY A 166 8.73 6.83 0.70
CA GLY A 166 7.88 7.78 -0.03
C GLY A 166 8.67 8.89 -0.72
N SER A 167 8.03 10.03 -0.88
CA SER A 167 8.56 11.23 -1.53
C SER A 167 8.37 12.46 -0.65
N SER A 168 9.05 13.54 -1.01
CA SER A 168 8.85 14.85 -0.39
C SER A 168 8.45 15.87 -1.46
N PRO A 169 7.52 16.79 -1.19
CA PRO A 169 7.16 17.84 -2.13
C PRO A 169 8.37 18.68 -2.54
N ILE A 170 8.46 19.01 -3.81
CA ILE A 170 9.45 19.96 -4.32
C ILE A 170 8.90 21.37 -4.12
N THR A 171 9.59 22.17 -3.32
CA THR A 171 9.27 23.60 -3.18
C THR A 171 9.88 24.37 -4.34
N ILE A 172 9.02 24.91 -5.22
CA ILE A 172 9.44 25.78 -6.32
C ILE A 172 9.79 27.16 -5.74
N LYS A 173 10.96 27.66 -6.06
CA LYS A 173 11.36 29.02 -5.69
C LYS A 173 11.00 29.98 -6.83
N LEU A 174 10.05 30.89 -6.57
CA LEU A 174 9.62 31.92 -7.49
C LEU A 174 10.01 33.28 -6.91
N GLU A 175 10.36 34.25 -7.79
CA GLU A 175 10.63 35.63 -7.39
C GLU A 175 9.38 36.25 -6.75
N GLY A 176 9.53 36.84 -5.57
CA GLY A 176 8.44 37.45 -4.82
C GLY A 176 7.58 36.49 -3.99
N MET A 177 7.90 35.18 -3.97
CA MET A 177 7.16 34.17 -3.20
C MET A 177 7.24 34.45 -1.68
N ASP A 178 8.35 35.05 -1.24
CA ASP A 178 8.58 35.52 0.13
C ASP A 178 7.61 36.63 0.58
N LYS A 179 6.96 37.29 -0.35
CA LYS A 179 6.01 38.39 -0.09
C LYS A 179 4.55 37.93 -0.04
N LEU A 180 4.29 36.65 -0.32
CA LEU A 180 2.97 36.07 -0.36
C LEU A 180 2.83 34.97 0.67
N GLN A 181 1.65 34.86 1.24
CA GLN A 181 1.30 33.70 2.05
C GLN A 181 1.11 32.50 1.10
N HIS A 182 1.87 31.46 1.28
CA HIS A 182 1.80 30.25 0.46
C HIS A 182 1.97 29.01 1.34
N ALA A 183 1.41 27.90 0.87
CA ALA A 183 1.54 26.59 1.48
C ALA A 183 1.67 25.52 0.37
N SER A 184 2.29 24.41 0.67
CA SER A 184 2.25 23.24 -0.20
C SER A 184 0.93 22.48 0.00
N ALA A 185 0.50 21.69 -1.00
CA ALA A 185 -0.75 20.94 -0.90
C ALA A 185 -0.83 19.99 0.31
N PRO A 186 0.29 19.41 0.82
CA PRO A 186 0.30 18.61 2.05
C PRO A 186 0.18 19.42 3.35
N GLU A 187 0.41 20.72 3.34
CA GLU A 187 0.29 21.62 4.49
C GLU A 187 -1.14 22.17 4.65
#